data_2ff9f7fbfb36482c2662143a8f60d0be
#
_entry.id   2ff9f7fbfb36482c2662143a8f60d0be
#
_cell.length_a   1.000
_cell.length_b   1.000
_cell.length_c   1.000
_cell.angle_alpha   90.00
_cell.angle_beta   90.00
_cell.angle_gamma   90.00
#
_symmetry.space_group_name_H-M   'P 1'
#
loop_
_entity.id
_entity.type
_entity.pdbx_description
1 polymer ?
#
loop_
_entity_poly.entity_id
_entity_poly.type
_entity_poly.pdbx_seq_one_letter_code
_entity_poly.pdbx_strand_id
1 'polypeptide(L)'
;MLDFGNLQRYQENNRIEAKEALGGLPESIWETYSAFANTDGGIILLGVEELPDKSLHALDILDPQWLIEDFWKIINDPKLVSANILTEENVQIHNVEGKQIIAITVPKANALHRPVYIGSDPYRGAYRRCGEGDYRCTKEEIDTMIGQRV
;
A
#
# COMPACT_ATOMS: atom_id res chain seq x y z
N MET A 1 11.15 -10.40 5.58
CA MET A 1 9.86 -11.02 5.23
C MET A 1 9.01 -11.19 6.48
N LEU A 2 7.73 -10.83 6.40
CA LEU A 2 6.83 -11.00 7.54
C LEU A 2 6.56 -12.49 7.79
N ASP A 3 6.45 -12.85 9.06
CA ASP A 3 6.03 -14.18 9.48
C ASP A 3 4.51 -14.16 9.67
N PHE A 4 3.77 -14.59 8.67
CA PHE A 4 2.31 -14.57 8.69
C PHE A 4 1.72 -15.52 9.73
N GLY A 5 2.49 -16.52 10.22
CA GLY A 5 2.05 -17.37 11.31
C GLY A 5 2.04 -16.68 12.67
N ASN A 6 2.70 -15.52 12.78
CA ASN A 6 2.80 -14.73 14.00
C ASN A 6 2.40 -13.27 13.75
N LEU A 7 1.32 -13.07 13.00
CA LEU A 7 0.88 -11.75 12.57
C LEU A 7 0.68 -10.78 13.75
N GLN A 8 0.17 -11.29 14.88
CA GLN A 8 -0.10 -10.48 16.05
C GLN A 8 1.16 -9.89 16.73
N ARG A 9 2.36 -10.32 16.33
CA ARG A 9 3.62 -9.75 16.81
C ARG A 9 3.99 -8.46 16.10
N TYR A 10 3.33 -8.16 14.99
CA TYR A 10 3.63 -6.96 14.20
C TYR A 10 2.66 -5.85 14.55
N GLN A 11 3.09 -4.62 14.30
CA GLN A 11 2.28 -3.42 14.44
C GLN A 11 2.43 -2.58 13.18
N GLU A 12 1.44 -1.73 12.90
CA GLU A 12 1.60 -0.73 11.86
C GLU A 12 2.80 0.15 12.17
N ASN A 13 3.55 0.51 11.15
CA ASN A 13 4.73 1.36 11.26
C ASN A 13 5.02 2.00 9.91
N ASN A 14 6.24 2.52 9.73
CA ASN A 14 6.61 3.15 8.47
C ASN A 14 6.66 2.21 7.26
N ARG A 15 6.57 0.89 7.48
CA ARG A 15 6.62 -0.12 6.41
C ARG A 15 5.51 -1.17 6.50
N ILE A 16 4.56 -1.01 7.40
CA ILE A 16 3.44 -1.95 7.55
C ILE A 16 2.15 -1.15 7.72
N GLU A 17 1.17 -1.44 6.89
CA GLU A 17 -0.17 -0.88 6.98
C GLU A 17 -1.19 -2.01 6.92
N ALA A 18 -2.14 -2.01 7.85
CA ALA A 18 -3.23 -2.99 7.87
C ALA A 18 -4.54 -2.30 7.52
N LYS A 19 -5.34 -2.95 6.67
CA LYS A 19 -6.65 -2.47 6.27
C LYS A 19 -7.62 -3.63 6.30
N GLU A 20 -8.82 -3.40 6.85
CA GLU A 20 -9.79 -4.47 7.01
C GLU A 20 -10.31 -5.01 5.68
N ALA A 21 -10.66 -4.13 4.75
CA ALA A 21 -11.04 -4.47 3.38
C ALA A 21 -12.21 -5.45 3.26
N LEU A 22 -13.04 -5.59 4.29
CA LEU A 22 -14.18 -6.52 4.26
C LEU A 22 -15.34 -6.04 3.40
N GLY A 23 -15.45 -4.73 3.22
CA GLY A 23 -16.47 -4.12 2.36
C GLY A 23 -15.99 -3.82 0.94
N GLY A 24 -14.82 -4.32 0.56
CA GLY A 24 -14.19 -4.05 -0.72
C GLY A 24 -12.85 -3.37 -0.56
N LEU A 25 -12.26 -2.96 -1.68
CA LEU A 25 -10.96 -2.30 -1.69
C LEU A 25 -11.11 -0.87 -1.12
N PRO A 26 -10.43 -0.53 -0.02
CA PRO A 26 -10.57 0.82 0.55
C PRO A 26 -9.87 1.86 -0.34
N GLU A 27 -10.49 3.04 -0.48
CA GLU A 27 -9.90 4.12 -1.29
C GLU A 27 -8.54 4.55 -0.74
N SER A 28 -8.38 4.53 0.57
CA SER A 28 -7.12 4.94 1.22
C SER A 28 -5.93 4.04 0.88
N ILE A 29 -6.16 2.89 0.24
CA ILE A 29 -5.06 2.02 -0.20
C ILE A 29 -4.12 2.76 -1.15
N TRP A 30 -4.64 3.68 -1.95
CA TRP A 30 -3.84 4.38 -2.95
C TRP A 30 -2.94 5.44 -2.35
N GLU A 31 -3.39 6.09 -1.27
CA GLU A 31 -2.55 7.00 -0.49
C GLU A 31 -1.38 6.22 0.12
N THR A 32 -1.63 5.04 0.66
CA THR A 32 -0.60 4.19 1.25
C THR A 32 0.37 3.67 0.19
N TYR A 33 -0.15 3.24 -0.96
CA TYR A 33 0.67 2.82 -2.09
C TYR A 33 1.64 3.94 -2.51
N SER A 34 1.10 5.15 -2.72
CA SER A 34 1.91 6.31 -3.06
C SER A 34 2.97 6.59 -1.99
N ALA A 35 2.56 6.59 -0.72
CA ALA A 35 3.45 6.88 0.40
C ALA A 35 4.59 5.87 0.50
N PHE A 36 4.31 4.58 0.38
CA PHE A 36 5.34 3.54 0.40
C PHE A 36 6.29 3.65 -0.80
N ALA A 37 5.73 3.84 -2.00
CA ALA A 37 6.53 3.96 -3.21
C ALA A 37 7.47 5.16 -3.17
N ASN A 38 7.06 6.25 -2.55
CA ASN A 38 7.84 7.47 -2.48
C ASN A 38 8.81 7.53 -1.28
N THR A 39 8.69 6.61 -0.33
CA THR A 39 9.51 6.64 0.89
C THR A 39 10.46 5.44 0.93
N ASP A 40 10.12 4.41 1.68
CA ASP A 40 11.03 3.26 1.89
C ASP A 40 10.44 1.93 1.42
N GLY A 41 9.31 1.97 0.74
CA GLY A 41 8.54 0.76 0.45
C GLY A 41 7.81 0.27 1.69
N GLY A 42 7.09 -0.84 1.55
CA GLY A 42 6.37 -1.42 2.67
C GLY A 42 5.42 -2.52 2.23
N ILE A 43 4.66 -3.03 3.20
CA ILE A 43 3.66 -4.07 2.96
C ILE A 43 2.30 -3.57 3.40
N ILE A 44 1.32 -3.68 2.51
CA ILE A 44 -0.08 -3.41 2.81
C ILE A 44 -0.76 -4.75 3.04
N LEU A 45 -1.38 -4.92 4.19
CA LEU A 45 -2.09 -6.14 4.55
C LEU A 45 -3.59 -5.86 4.45
N LEU A 46 -4.29 -6.56 3.56
CA LEU A 46 -5.74 -6.47 3.42
C LEU A 46 -6.38 -7.65 4.13
N GLY A 47 -7.50 -7.41 4.80
CA GLY A 47 -8.16 -8.41 5.63
C GLY A 47 -7.49 -8.57 6.98
N VAL A 48 -6.91 -7.50 7.49
CA VAL A 48 -6.22 -7.48 8.78
C VAL A 48 -6.72 -6.28 9.58
N GLU A 49 -7.06 -6.52 10.84
CA GLU A 49 -7.47 -5.44 11.74
C GLU A 49 -6.41 -5.16 12.80
N GLU A 50 -6.35 -3.92 13.25
CA GLU A 50 -5.55 -3.50 14.39
C GLU A 50 -6.45 -3.45 15.61
N LEU A 51 -6.10 -4.20 16.66
CA LEU A 51 -6.84 -4.17 17.91
C LEU A 51 -6.39 -3.00 18.80
N PRO A 52 -7.12 -2.66 19.87
CA PRO A 52 -6.75 -1.54 20.74
C PRO A 52 -5.34 -1.64 21.32
N ASP A 53 -4.80 -2.86 21.48
CA ASP A 53 -3.43 -3.09 21.96
C ASP A 53 -2.39 -2.96 20.86
N LYS A 54 -2.80 -2.55 19.65
CA LYS A 54 -1.95 -2.39 18.46
C LYS A 54 -1.57 -3.71 17.77
N SER A 55 -1.99 -4.86 18.27
CA SER A 55 -1.72 -6.13 17.61
C SER A 55 -2.56 -6.30 16.35
N LEU A 56 -2.01 -7.00 15.35
CA LEU A 56 -2.65 -7.24 14.06
C LEU A 56 -3.26 -8.63 14.03
N HIS A 57 -4.50 -8.72 13.56
CA HIS A 57 -5.24 -9.98 13.53
C HIS A 57 -5.92 -10.17 12.18
N ALA A 58 -5.81 -11.39 11.65
CA ALA A 58 -6.44 -11.71 10.38
C ALA A 58 -7.96 -11.73 10.51
N LEU A 59 -8.61 -11.10 9.54
CA LEU A 59 -10.02 -11.27 9.24
C LEU A 59 -10.08 -12.15 8.00
N ASP A 60 -11.18 -12.81 7.73
CA ASP A 60 -11.26 -13.66 6.56
C ASP A 60 -11.86 -12.92 5.37
N ILE A 61 -11.07 -12.74 4.31
CA ILE A 61 -11.58 -12.17 3.06
C ILE A 61 -12.25 -13.30 2.29
N LEU A 62 -13.56 -13.18 2.04
CA LEU A 62 -14.34 -14.25 1.41
C LEU A 62 -14.00 -14.45 -0.07
N ASP A 63 -13.67 -13.37 -0.78
CA ASP A 63 -13.31 -13.45 -2.20
C ASP A 63 -12.08 -12.59 -2.49
N PRO A 64 -10.88 -13.09 -2.13
CA PRO A 64 -9.66 -12.32 -2.34
C PRO A 64 -9.33 -12.10 -3.82
N GLN A 65 -9.71 -13.02 -4.70
CA GLN A 65 -9.45 -12.84 -6.14
C GLN A 65 -10.20 -11.64 -6.71
N TRP A 66 -11.43 -11.41 -6.25
CA TRP A 66 -12.21 -10.27 -6.71
C TRP A 66 -11.54 -8.94 -6.31
N LEU A 67 -11.01 -8.87 -5.08
CA LEU A 67 -10.28 -7.70 -4.62
C LEU A 67 -9.00 -7.49 -5.41
N ILE A 68 -8.28 -8.57 -5.71
CA ILE A 68 -7.02 -8.50 -6.49
C ILE A 68 -7.30 -8.01 -7.91
N GLU A 69 -8.37 -8.49 -8.53
CA GLU A 69 -8.75 -8.03 -9.87
C GLU A 69 -9.09 -6.55 -9.87
N ASP A 70 -9.83 -6.08 -8.88
CA ASP A 70 -10.18 -4.66 -8.72
C ASP A 70 -8.93 -3.82 -8.49
N PHE A 71 -8.01 -4.32 -7.68
CA PHE A 71 -6.74 -3.65 -7.41
C PHE A 71 -5.94 -3.44 -8.70
N TRP A 72 -5.77 -4.48 -9.50
CA TRP A 72 -5.01 -4.37 -10.76
C TRP A 72 -5.69 -3.44 -11.76
N LYS A 73 -7.00 -3.47 -11.81
CA LYS A 73 -7.76 -2.59 -12.69
C LYS A 73 -7.50 -1.12 -12.38
N ILE A 74 -7.46 -0.76 -11.10
CA ILE A 74 -7.25 0.62 -10.68
C ILE A 74 -5.78 1.03 -10.84
N ILE A 75 -4.83 0.20 -10.41
CA ILE A 75 -3.42 0.56 -10.47
C ILE A 75 -2.93 0.74 -11.92
N ASN A 76 -3.58 0.07 -12.86
CA ASN A 76 -3.23 0.17 -14.27
C ASN A 76 -3.96 1.31 -15.01
N ASP A 77 -4.83 2.04 -14.32
CA ASP A 77 -5.50 3.20 -14.91
C ASP A 77 -4.68 4.46 -14.65
N PRO A 78 -4.02 5.02 -15.69
CA PRO A 78 -3.14 6.18 -15.51
C PRO A 78 -3.88 7.45 -15.09
N LYS A 79 -5.20 7.48 -15.16
CA LYS A 79 -5.99 8.60 -14.67
C LYS A 79 -6.14 8.54 -13.15
N LEU A 80 -5.99 7.36 -12.56
CA LEU A 80 -6.17 7.13 -11.12
C LEU A 80 -4.84 7.00 -10.40
N VAL A 81 -3.87 6.32 -10.98
CA VAL A 81 -2.55 6.07 -10.37
C VAL A 81 -1.48 6.35 -11.42
N SER A 82 -0.50 7.16 -11.08
CA SER A 82 0.52 7.65 -12.02
C SER A 82 1.41 6.57 -12.60
N ALA A 83 1.69 5.51 -11.84
CA ALA A 83 2.54 4.42 -12.29
C ALA A 83 2.24 3.15 -11.51
N ASN A 84 2.23 2.02 -12.23
CA ASN A 84 2.19 0.71 -11.61
C ASN A 84 3.63 0.18 -11.54
N ILE A 85 4.20 0.12 -10.33
CA ILE A 85 5.56 -0.38 -10.11
C ILE A 85 5.56 -1.81 -9.57
N LEU A 86 4.41 -2.48 -9.57
CA LEU A 86 4.26 -3.83 -9.03
C LEU A 86 4.24 -4.88 -10.13
N THR A 87 4.66 -6.09 -9.77
CA THR A 87 4.46 -7.30 -10.57
C THR A 87 3.47 -8.20 -9.83
N GLU A 88 3.02 -9.25 -10.51
CA GLU A 88 2.09 -10.20 -9.90
C GLU A 88 2.63 -10.79 -8.59
N GLU A 89 3.94 -10.97 -8.49
CA GLU A 89 4.58 -11.52 -7.29
C GLU A 89 4.42 -10.61 -6.07
N ASN A 90 4.17 -9.34 -6.27
CA ASN A 90 3.99 -8.39 -5.17
C ASN A 90 2.62 -8.50 -4.50
N VAL A 91 1.66 -9.17 -5.12
CA VAL A 91 0.29 -9.29 -4.60
C VAL A 91 -0.01 -10.76 -4.36
N GLN A 92 -0.08 -11.16 -3.09
CA GLN A 92 -0.21 -12.56 -2.73
C GLN A 92 -1.30 -12.81 -1.71
N ILE A 93 -1.98 -13.94 -1.86
CA ILE A 93 -2.95 -14.42 -0.87
C ILE A 93 -2.20 -15.29 0.12
N HIS A 94 -2.43 -15.06 1.41
CA HIS A 94 -1.88 -15.88 2.48
C HIS A 94 -2.99 -16.42 3.34
N ASN A 95 -2.85 -17.68 3.76
CA ASN A 95 -3.76 -18.30 4.71
C ASN A 95 -3.15 -18.17 6.12
N VAL A 96 -3.87 -17.53 7.03
CA VAL A 96 -3.46 -17.32 8.40
C VAL A 96 -4.50 -17.95 9.30
N GLU A 97 -4.21 -19.12 9.85
CA GLU A 97 -5.12 -19.86 10.72
C GLU A 97 -6.51 -20.10 10.09
N GLY A 98 -6.51 -20.48 8.81
CA GLY A 98 -7.74 -20.72 8.06
C GLY A 98 -8.42 -19.48 7.48
N LYS A 99 -7.85 -18.31 7.70
CA LYS A 99 -8.36 -17.03 7.20
C LYS A 99 -7.50 -16.53 6.06
N GLN A 100 -8.14 -16.06 4.99
CA GLN A 100 -7.42 -15.56 3.83
C GLN A 100 -7.21 -14.05 3.94
N ILE A 101 -5.96 -13.63 3.79
CA ILE A 101 -5.57 -12.22 3.70
C ILE A 101 -4.82 -11.97 2.41
N ILE A 102 -4.65 -10.69 2.05
CA ILE A 102 -3.84 -10.31 0.89
C ILE A 102 -2.68 -9.47 1.38
N ALA A 103 -1.46 -9.82 0.95
CA ALA A 103 -0.27 -9.04 1.23
C ALA A 103 0.21 -8.38 -0.06
N ILE A 104 0.34 -7.06 -0.04
CA ILE A 104 0.83 -6.27 -1.17
C ILE A 104 2.17 -5.68 -0.77
N THR A 105 3.24 -6.17 -1.40
CA THR A 105 4.59 -5.66 -1.17
C THR A 105 4.87 -4.53 -2.13
N VAL A 106 5.03 -3.32 -1.61
CA VAL A 106 5.30 -2.14 -2.43
C VAL A 106 6.77 -1.78 -2.27
N PRO A 107 7.58 -1.91 -3.34
CA PRO A 107 8.97 -1.48 -3.29
C PRO A 107 9.07 0.04 -3.33
N LYS A 108 10.18 0.58 -2.87
CA LYS A 108 10.47 1.99 -3.13
C LYS A 108 10.63 2.16 -4.64
N ALA A 109 9.91 3.11 -5.23
CA ALA A 109 10.01 3.39 -6.65
C ALA A 109 11.40 3.93 -7.00
N ASN A 110 11.89 3.64 -8.20
CA ASN A 110 13.13 4.25 -8.65
C ASN A 110 12.91 5.73 -8.98
N ALA A 111 14.00 6.47 -9.14
CA ALA A 111 13.93 7.92 -9.35
C ALA A 111 13.09 8.33 -10.56
N LEU A 112 13.06 7.49 -11.60
CA LEU A 112 12.30 7.80 -12.83
C LEU A 112 10.79 7.76 -12.61
N HIS A 113 10.32 7.04 -11.60
CA HIS A 113 8.88 6.92 -11.32
C HIS A 113 8.41 7.79 -10.17
N ARG A 114 9.33 8.35 -9.37
CA ARG A 114 8.93 9.22 -8.26
C ARG A 114 8.70 10.63 -8.73
N PRO A 115 7.70 11.35 -8.22
CA PRO A 115 6.73 10.86 -7.25
C PRO A 115 5.69 9.96 -7.91
N VAL A 116 5.31 8.89 -7.19
CA VAL A 116 4.13 8.10 -7.53
C VAL A 116 2.95 8.80 -6.86
N TYR A 117 1.90 9.10 -7.63
CA TYR A 117 0.79 9.90 -7.12
C TYR A 117 -0.55 9.38 -7.64
N ILE A 118 -1.62 9.78 -6.97
CA ILE A 118 -2.98 9.45 -7.36
C ILE A 118 -3.64 10.66 -8.00
N GLY A 119 -4.53 10.41 -8.95
CA GLY A 119 -5.17 11.47 -9.73
C GLY A 119 -4.25 12.02 -10.81
N SER A 120 -4.48 13.27 -11.21
CA SER A 120 -3.79 13.89 -12.35
C SER A 120 -2.72 14.92 -11.96
N ASP A 121 -2.65 15.28 -10.68
CA ASP A 121 -1.76 16.34 -10.21
C ASP A 121 -0.85 15.82 -9.10
N PRO A 122 0.47 15.70 -9.35
CA PRO A 122 1.39 15.21 -8.33
C PRO A 122 1.41 16.10 -7.08
N TYR A 123 1.17 17.39 -7.21
CA TYR A 123 1.19 18.31 -6.06
C TYR A 123 -0.01 18.11 -5.12
N ARG A 124 -1.02 17.35 -5.54
CA ARG A 124 -2.18 17.02 -4.73
C ARG A 124 -2.27 15.55 -4.38
N GLY A 125 -1.64 14.69 -5.18
CA GLY A 125 -1.82 13.26 -5.07
C GLY A 125 -0.59 12.46 -4.65
N ALA A 126 0.53 13.09 -4.35
CA ALA A 126 1.72 12.39 -3.90
C ALA A 126 1.78 12.39 -2.37
N TYR A 127 2.06 11.20 -1.82
CA TYR A 127 2.11 10.98 -0.37
C TYR A 127 3.47 10.45 0.05
N ARG A 128 3.81 10.67 1.32
CA ARG A 128 4.99 10.12 1.98
C ARG A 128 4.58 9.38 3.24
N ARG A 129 5.36 8.40 3.62
CA ARG A 129 5.12 7.65 4.86
C ARG A 129 5.96 8.23 5.98
N CYS A 130 5.31 8.51 7.11
CA CYS A 130 5.98 8.96 8.32
C CYS A 130 5.35 8.23 9.51
N GLY A 131 6.12 7.38 10.18
CA GLY A 131 5.57 6.50 11.20
C GLY A 131 4.49 5.60 10.59
N GLU A 132 3.32 5.56 11.21
CA GLU A 132 2.20 4.76 10.70
C GLU A 132 1.19 5.58 9.87
N GLY A 133 1.55 6.78 9.45
CA GLY A 133 0.66 7.69 8.72
C GLY A 133 1.13 8.02 7.30
N ASP A 134 0.16 8.32 6.46
CA ASP A 134 0.37 8.78 5.10
C ASP A 134 0.07 10.27 5.05
N TYR A 135 1.04 11.07 4.58
CA TYR A 135 0.92 12.52 4.55
C TYR A 135 1.22 13.03 3.15
N ARG A 136 0.51 14.06 2.73
CA ARG A 136 0.82 14.68 1.44
C ARG A 136 2.24 15.22 1.45
N CYS A 137 2.95 14.96 0.35
CA CYS A 137 4.25 15.55 0.14
C CYS A 137 4.15 17.06 0.02
N THR A 138 5.15 17.77 0.51
CA THR A 138 5.26 19.21 0.32
C THR A 138 5.64 19.51 -1.13
N LYS A 139 5.42 20.75 -1.56
CA LYS A 139 5.85 21.19 -2.90
C LYS A 139 7.36 20.97 -3.09
N GLU A 140 8.15 21.27 -2.09
CA GLU A 140 9.61 21.11 -2.13
C GLU A 140 10.01 19.65 -2.30
N GLU A 141 9.31 18.73 -1.58
CA GLU A 141 9.59 17.31 -1.71
C GLU A 141 9.26 16.81 -3.12
N ILE A 142 8.15 17.27 -3.67
CA ILE A 142 7.71 16.87 -5.01
C ILE A 142 8.68 17.43 -6.07
N ASP A 143 9.06 18.70 -5.95
CA ASP A 143 10.02 19.32 -6.88
C ASP A 143 11.37 18.60 -6.84
N THR A 144 11.80 18.18 -5.65
CA THR A 144 13.04 17.41 -5.49
C THR A 144 12.96 16.07 -6.22
N MET A 145 11.83 15.35 -6.04
CA MET A 145 11.65 14.05 -6.72
C MET A 145 11.58 14.20 -8.24
N ILE A 146 10.90 15.24 -8.73
CA ILE A 146 10.83 15.51 -10.17
C ILE A 146 12.22 15.81 -10.71
N GLY A 147 13.03 16.59 -9.99
CA GLY A 147 14.39 16.90 -10.38
C GLY A 147 15.31 15.68 -10.44
N GLN A 148 15.00 14.63 -9.70
CA GLN A 148 15.77 13.39 -9.69
C GLN A 148 15.48 12.47 -10.87
N ARG A 149 14.51 12.80 -11.70
CA ARG A 149 14.13 12.00 -12.88
C ARG A 149 15.10 12.12 -14.04
N VAL A 150 16.08 12.94 -13.93
CA VAL A 150 17.06 13.23 -14.98
C VAL A 150 17.97 12.05 -15.26
#